data_b35400106a73d0408f642b0515f06a95
#
_entry.id   b35400106a73d0408f642b0515f06a95
#
_cell.length_a   1.000
_cell.length_b   1.000
_cell.length_c   1.000
_cell.angle_alpha   90.00
_cell.angle_beta   90.00
_cell.angle_gamma   90.00
#
_symmetry.space_group_name_H-M   'P 1'
#
loop_
_entity.id
_entity.type
_entity.pdbx_description
1 polymer ?
#
loop_
_entity_poly.entity_id
_entity_poly.type
_entity_poly.pdbx_seq_one_letter_code
_entity_poly.pdbx_strand_id
1 'polypeptide(L)'
;MFCGGCGKPLSQAAAPEAASVSGAPRPVGAERRQLTVMFCDLVGSTALASRLDPEDLREVIGAYHKCVAETIDRYNGFIARYMGDGVLIYFGYPHADEDDAERAVRSGLAIVEAVRRVPTPELLRVRVGLATGLAVVGDLIGSGAAQEQAVIGETPNLAARLQALAGTDEVVIPESTRRLVGNLFDCQSLGEVEVKGLASPIVAFRVVRESPAGSRFEALRTGEAPLVGREEEIELLGRRWAQAKSGAGRAVLVSGEPGIGKSRLAEAFRESLEGEPHTLLRYFCSPHHHDSALFPFIGQLERTAGFERDDTPSVRLDKLEAFIAANALAEGDLPLLAELLSVPVEHRHPALDLTPQRKKGKTFEALLRQLAGLARQRPVLIIFEDLHWADPTSRELLDLTIRQSERMRVMLVATFRTENQPPWTGQPQPHVTTLSLRRLGRDESGELVRGVIGSAARLSGDVIDEIVERTDGVPLSSKNSLRQLLKPRSRVAS
;
A
#
# COMPACT_ATOMS: atom_id res chain seq x y z
N MET A 1 -15.74 60.41 -24.00
CA MET A 1 -14.98 61.66 -23.90
C MET A 1 -14.34 61.92 -25.24
N PHE A 2 -14.36 63.16 -25.70
CA PHE A 2 -13.71 63.57 -26.96
C PHE A 2 -12.42 64.33 -26.64
N CYS A 3 -11.42 64.21 -27.50
CA CYS A 3 -10.15 64.93 -27.34
C CYS A 3 -10.41 66.44 -27.49
N GLY A 4 -10.04 67.28 -26.50
CA GLY A 4 -10.25 68.74 -26.48
C GLY A 4 -9.46 69.50 -27.50
N GLY A 5 -8.56 68.91 -28.32
CA GLY A 5 -7.76 69.59 -29.35
C GLY A 5 -8.13 69.22 -30.79
N CYS A 6 -8.76 68.05 -31.06
CA CYS A 6 -9.06 67.64 -32.43
C CYS A 6 -10.46 67.07 -32.65
N GLY A 7 -11.30 67.00 -31.60
CA GLY A 7 -12.70 66.55 -31.67
C GLY A 7 -12.94 65.07 -31.99
N LYS A 8 -11.87 64.23 -32.03
CA LYS A 8 -12.03 62.78 -32.28
C LYS A 8 -12.45 62.06 -31.01
N PRO A 9 -13.39 61.08 -31.10
CA PRO A 9 -13.74 60.27 -29.94
C PRO A 9 -12.50 59.45 -29.50
N LEU A 10 -12.16 59.52 -28.21
CA LEU A 10 -11.20 58.60 -27.60
C LEU A 10 -11.89 57.25 -27.52
N SER A 11 -11.45 56.32 -28.32
CA SER A 11 -11.84 54.89 -28.17
C SER A 11 -11.44 54.47 -26.79
N GLN A 12 -12.38 53.96 -26.01
CA GLN A 12 -12.07 53.23 -24.79
C GLN A 12 -11.13 52.09 -25.17
N ALA A 13 -9.90 52.18 -24.68
CA ALA A 13 -9.00 51.03 -24.71
C ALA A 13 -9.72 49.87 -24.01
N ALA A 14 -9.91 48.80 -24.75
CA ALA A 14 -10.37 47.55 -24.17
C ALA A 14 -9.46 47.21 -23.00
N ALA A 15 -10.02 47.08 -21.81
CA ALA A 15 -9.31 46.53 -20.70
C ALA A 15 -8.78 45.14 -21.12
N PRO A 16 -7.55 44.75 -20.73
CA PRO A 16 -7.07 43.41 -21.01
C PRO A 16 -8.06 42.43 -20.39
N GLU A 17 -8.60 41.54 -21.22
CA GLU A 17 -9.33 40.38 -20.75
C GLU A 17 -8.45 39.71 -19.70
N ALA A 18 -8.91 39.78 -18.44
CA ALA A 18 -8.36 38.97 -17.38
C ALA A 18 -8.52 37.54 -17.86
N ALA A 19 -7.39 36.86 -18.09
CA ALA A 19 -7.35 35.45 -18.31
C ALA A 19 -8.16 34.80 -17.15
N SER A 20 -9.30 34.26 -17.50
CA SER A 20 -10.14 33.51 -16.59
C SER A 20 -9.31 32.33 -16.12
N VAL A 21 -8.72 32.43 -14.93
CA VAL A 21 -8.26 31.29 -14.16
C VAL A 21 -9.52 30.51 -13.80
N SER A 22 -9.94 29.68 -14.73
CA SER A 22 -11.00 28.69 -14.57
C SER A 22 -10.46 27.60 -13.66
N GLY A 23 -10.72 27.72 -12.40
CA GLY A 23 -10.26 26.77 -11.37
C GLY A 23 -10.90 26.96 -10.02
N ALA A 24 -12.06 27.60 -9.93
CA ALA A 24 -12.90 27.42 -8.75
C ALA A 24 -13.52 26.01 -8.82
N PRO A 25 -13.30 25.14 -7.81
CA PRO A 25 -13.98 23.86 -7.79
C PRO A 25 -15.49 24.11 -7.83
N ARG A 26 -16.17 23.53 -8.82
CA ARG A 26 -17.65 23.49 -8.83
C ARG A 26 -18.12 22.91 -7.51
N PRO A 27 -19.16 23.45 -6.86
CA PRO A 27 -19.77 22.81 -5.71
C PRO A 27 -20.18 21.39 -6.10
N VAL A 28 -19.53 20.41 -5.47
CA VAL A 28 -19.81 19.01 -5.69
C VAL A 28 -21.08 18.71 -4.90
N GLY A 29 -22.18 18.47 -5.57
CA GLY A 29 -23.42 18.03 -4.92
C GLY A 29 -23.15 16.78 -4.07
N ALA A 30 -23.98 16.53 -3.06
CA ALA A 30 -23.83 15.42 -2.12
C ALA A 30 -23.54 14.10 -2.86
N GLU A 31 -22.34 13.56 -2.68
CA GLU A 31 -21.85 12.37 -3.38
C GLU A 31 -21.73 11.20 -2.41
N ARG A 32 -22.20 10.02 -2.83
CA ARG A 32 -21.97 8.79 -2.07
C ARG A 32 -20.62 8.20 -2.43
N ARG A 33 -19.74 8.12 -1.45
CA ARG A 33 -18.38 7.55 -1.61
C ARG A 33 -18.13 6.46 -0.57
N GLN A 34 -17.24 5.55 -0.92
CA GLN A 34 -16.63 4.66 0.07
C GLN A 34 -15.47 5.42 0.71
N LEU A 35 -15.51 5.57 2.01
CA LEU A 35 -14.46 6.22 2.81
C LEU A 35 -14.00 5.29 3.92
N THR A 36 -12.76 5.45 4.32
CA THR A 36 -12.31 4.95 5.63
C THR A 36 -12.24 6.12 6.60
N VAL A 37 -13.01 6.01 7.65
CA VAL A 37 -13.09 7.01 8.73
C VAL A 37 -12.29 6.51 9.91
N MET A 38 -11.44 7.37 10.47
CA MET A 38 -10.67 7.11 11.67
C MET A 38 -11.03 8.13 12.76
N PHE A 39 -11.26 7.63 13.96
CA PHE A 39 -11.25 8.41 15.19
C PHE A 39 -10.01 8.05 16.01
N CYS A 40 -9.28 9.06 16.42
CA CYS A 40 -8.16 8.95 17.33
C CYS A 40 -8.41 9.85 18.54
N ASP A 41 -8.19 9.34 19.74
CA ASP A 41 -8.48 10.04 20.99
C ASP A 41 -7.39 9.79 22.02
N LEU A 42 -7.10 10.81 22.84
CA LEU A 42 -6.06 10.75 23.86
C LEU A 42 -6.58 10.06 25.12
N VAL A 43 -5.89 9.03 25.57
CA VAL A 43 -6.28 8.28 26.79
C VAL A 43 -6.00 9.11 28.02
N GLY A 44 -7.04 9.28 28.86
CA GLY A 44 -6.90 9.95 30.16
C GLY A 44 -6.78 11.47 30.08
N SER A 45 -7.18 12.10 29.00
CA SER A 45 -7.17 13.55 28.80
C SER A 45 -7.88 14.33 29.92
N THR A 46 -9.01 13.80 30.42
CA THR A 46 -9.73 14.39 31.57
C THR A 46 -8.89 14.36 32.85
N ALA A 47 -8.14 13.29 33.08
CA ALA A 47 -7.24 13.20 34.22
C ALA A 47 -6.01 14.10 34.05
N LEU A 48 -5.52 14.29 32.84
CA LEU A 48 -4.49 15.27 32.51
C LEU A 48 -4.96 16.68 32.77
N ALA A 49 -6.18 17.04 32.37
CA ALA A 49 -6.78 18.34 32.57
C ALA A 49 -6.99 18.70 34.06
N SER A 50 -7.12 17.69 34.94
CA SER A 50 -7.23 17.92 36.38
C SER A 50 -5.88 18.07 37.09
N ARG A 51 -4.76 17.76 36.43
CA ARG A 51 -3.40 17.77 37.00
C ARG A 51 -2.51 18.85 36.44
N LEU A 52 -2.72 19.25 35.20
CA LEU A 52 -1.94 20.27 34.52
C LEU A 52 -2.65 21.62 34.56
N ASP A 53 -1.87 22.69 34.61
CA ASP A 53 -2.39 24.02 34.38
C ASP A 53 -2.94 24.14 32.93
N PRO A 54 -3.94 24.99 32.69
CA PRO A 54 -4.57 25.15 31.39
C PRO A 54 -3.60 25.47 30.24
N GLU A 55 -2.51 26.18 30.53
CA GLU A 55 -1.47 26.53 29.56
C GLU A 55 -0.64 25.30 29.19
N ASP A 56 -0.17 24.53 30.18
CA ASP A 56 0.57 23.28 29.97
C ASP A 56 -0.29 22.24 29.26
N LEU A 57 -1.55 22.12 29.64
CA LEU A 57 -2.48 21.22 28.95
C LEU A 57 -2.63 21.59 27.47
N ARG A 58 -2.71 22.90 27.18
CA ARG A 58 -2.78 23.37 25.79
C ARG A 58 -1.54 23.01 24.97
N GLU A 59 -0.36 23.14 25.59
CA GLU A 59 0.90 22.75 24.94
C GLU A 59 0.94 21.24 24.65
N VAL A 60 0.54 20.42 25.62
CA VAL A 60 0.48 18.94 25.46
C VAL A 60 -0.50 18.55 24.35
N ILE A 61 -1.72 19.11 24.35
CA ILE A 61 -2.71 18.84 23.29
C ILE A 61 -2.21 19.34 21.94
N GLY A 62 -1.56 20.51 21.90
CA GLY A 62 -0.95 21.04 20.68
C GLY A 62 0.15 20.15 20.10
N ALA A 63 1.04 19.63 20.95
CA ALA A 63 2.09 18.70 20.56
C ALA A 63 1.51 17.36 20.03
N TYR A 64 0.47 16.85 20.69
CA TYR A 64 -0.28 15.68 20.24
C TYR A 64 -0.92 15.91 18.87
N HIS A 65 -1.68 16.98 18.69
CA HIS A 65 -2.32 17.30 17.40
C HIS A 65 -1.30 17.44 16.28
N LYS A 66 -0.16 18.09 16.53
CA LYS A 66 0.93 18.21 15.58
C LYS A 66 1.48 16.84 15.19
N CYS A 67 1.75 15.98 16.17
CA CYS A 67 2.24 14.62 15.92
C CYS A 67 1.26 13.80 15.06
N VAL A 68 -0.05 13.87 15.37
CA VAL A 68 -1.09 13.21 14.58
C VAL A 68 -1.12 13.78 13.16
N ALA A 69 -1.08 15.12 13.00
CA ALA A 69 -1.13 15.77 11.70
C ALA A 69 0.05 15.38 10.81
N GLU A 70 1.28 15.42 11.32
CA GLU A 70 2.47 15.02 10.62
C GLU A 70 2.46 13.51 10.23
N THR A 71 1.85 12.69 11.07
CA THR A 71 1.69 11.26 10.77
C THR A 71 0.66 11.06 9.68
N ILE A 72 -0.51 11.68 9.76
CA ILE A 72 -1.59 11.55 8.78
C ILE A 72 -1.17 12.07 7.40
N ASP A 73 -0.43 13.18 7.33
CA ASP A 73 0.08 13.74 6.08
C ASP A 73 0.95 12.73 5.31
N ARG A 74 1.84 12.02 6.00
CA ARG A 74 2.67 10.95 5.40
C ARG A 74 1.87 9.82 4.76
N TYR A 75 0.64 9.60 5.20
CA TYR A 75 -0.25 8.56 4.67
C TYR A 75 -1.36 9.12 3.77
N ASN A 76 -1.25 10.40 3.36
CA ASN A 76 -2.24 11.09 2.51
C ASN A 76 -3.67 11.00 3.09
N GLY A 77 -3.79 11.10 4.41
CA GLY A 77 -5.07 11.19 5.10
C GLY A 77 -5.52 12.64 5.20
N PHE A 78 -6.82 12.85 5.29
CA PHE A 78 -7.44 14.16 5.42
C PHE A 78 -7.96 14.37 6.84
N ILE A 79 -7.41 15.34 7.58
CA ILE A 79 -7.92 15.71 8.91
C ILE A 79 -9.19 16.53 8.72
N ALA A 80 -10.31 15.94 9.09
CA ALA A 80 -11.62 16.58 8.95
C ALA A 80 -11.91 17.55 10.09
N ARG A 81 -11.54 17.16 11.34
CA ARG A 81 -11.84 17.98 12.53
C ARG A 81 -10.98 17.58 13.72
N TYR A 82 -10.64 18.58 14.53
CA TYR A 82 -10.18 18.41 15.90
C TYR A 82 -11.35 18.60 16.86
N MET A 83 -11.53 17.69 17.82
CA MET A 83 -12.63 17.68 18.77
C MET A 83 -12.09 17.58 20.20
N GLY A 84 -11.52 18.69 20.69
CA GLY A 84 -10.79 18.68 21.96
C GLY A 84 -9.51 17.85 21.84
N ASP A 85 -9.46 16.71 22.50
CA ASP A 85 -8.40 15.72 22.45
C ASP A 85 -8.61 14.65 21.37
N GLY A 86 -9.77 14.61 20.72
CA GLY A 86 -10.10 13.73 19.63
C GLY A 86 -9.78 14.31 18.26
N VAL A 87 -9.41 13.46 17.31
CA VAL A 87 -9.15 13.82 15.91
C VAL A 87 -9.96 12.91 14.98
N LEU A 88 -10.71 13.53 14.06
CA LEU A 88 -11.47 12.87 13.02
C LEU A 88 -10.72 12.97 11.70
N ILE A 89 -10.47 11.83 11.08
CA ILE A 89 -9.64 11.71 9.87
C ILE A 89 -10.39 10.89 8.82
N TYR A 90 -10.23 11.27 7.55
CA TYR A 90 -10.77 10.55 6.40
C TYR A 90 -9.66 10.09 5.47
N PHE A 91 -9.82 8.88 4.91
CA PHE A 91 -9.06 8.35 3.78
C PHE A 91 -10.03 8.05 2.64
N GLY A 92 -9.65 8.39 1.40
CA GLY A 92 -10.55 8.37 0.25
C GLY A 92 -11.24 9.72 -0.01
N TYR A 93 -10.75 10.79 0.62
CA TYR A 93 -11.19 12.16 0.41
C TYR A 93 -9.97 13.11 0.36
N PRO A 94 -9.92 14.11 -0.56
CA PRO A 94 -10.88 14.37 -1.66
C PRO A 94 -10.82 13.34 -2.80
N HIS A 95 -9.77 12.57 -2.90
CA HIS A 95 -9.57 11.54 -3.91
C HIS A 95 -9.60 10.16 -3.27
N ALA A 96 -10.27 9.21 -3.92
CA ALA A 96 -10.35 7.83 -3.47
C ALA A 96 -9.29 6.98 -4.16
N ASP A 97 -8.53 6.23 -3.38
CA ASP A 97 -7.53 5.29 -3.84
C ASP A 97 -7.88 3.85 -3.38
N GLU A 98 -7.34 2.87 -4.09
CA GLU A 98 -7.59 1.45 -3.78
C GLU A 98 -7.03 1.02 -2.41
N ASP A 99 -6.06 1.77 -1.89
CA ASP A 99 -5.35 1.47 -0.65
C ASP A 99 -5.79 2.32 0.54
N ASP A 100 -6.91 3.05 0.42
CA ASP A 100 -7.41 3.92 1.49
C ASP A 100 -7.55 3.23 2.84
N ALA A 101 -8.14 2.03 2.86
CA ALA A 101 -8.29 1.25 4.08
C ALA A 101 -6.94 0.78 4.64
N GLU A 102 -6.01 0.42 3.77
CA GLU A 102 -4.65 0.02 4.14
C GLU A 102 -3.89 1.20 4.74
N ARG A 103 -3.88 2.36 4.06
CA ARG A 103 -3.24 3.60 4.54
C ARG A 103 -3.80 4.04 5.89
N ALA A 104 -5.12 3.94 6.06
CA ALA A 104 -5.77 4.25 7.32
C ALA A 104 -5.30 3.35 8.46
N VAL A 105 -5.22 2.04 8.25
CA VAL A 105 -4.77 1.10 9.29
C VAL A 105 -3.28 1.31 9.62
N ARG A 106 -2.43 1.50 8.60
CA ARG A 106 -0.99 1.82 8.79
C ARG A 106 -0.79 3.11 9.58
N SER A 107 -1.53 4.15 9.22
CA SER A 107 -1.45 5.43 9.93
C SER A 107 -1.90 5.31 11.37
N GLY A 108 -2.93 4.50 11.66
CA GLY A 108 -3.37 4.21 13.02
C GLY A 108 -2.27 3.58 13.87
N LEU A 109 -1.57 2.57 13.34
CA LEU A 109 -0.42 1.96 14.01
C LEU A 109 0.73 2.96 14.17
N ALA A 110 1.01 3.77 13.15
CA ALA A 110 2.05 4.78 13.20
C ALA A 110 1.76 5.89 14.21
N ILE A 111 0.50 6.32 14.36
CA ILE A 111 0.07 7.28 15.38
C ILE A 111 0.34 6.73 16.78
N VAL A 112 -0.02 5.48 17.06
CA VAL A 112 0.23 4.85 18.37
C VAL A 112 1.72 4.92 18.72
N GLU A 113 2.61 4.60 17.77
CA GLU A 113 4.06 4.65 17.98
C GLU A 113 4.59 6.09 18.09
N ALA A 114 4.11 7.01 17.26
CA ALA A 114 4.58 8.39 17.24
C ALA A 114 4.18 9.15 18.50
N VAL A 115 2.93 8.99 18.96
CA VAL A 115 2.41 9.69 20.15
C VAL A 115 3.16 9.29 21.41
N ARG A 116 3.57 8.04 21.54
CA ARG A 116 4.43 7.56 22.65
C ARG A 116 5.78 8.28 22.73
N ARG A 117 6.26 8.82 21.62
CA ARG A 117 7.57 9.51 21.51
C ARG A 117 7.46 11.02 21.62
N VAL A 118 6.26 11.56 21.75
CA VAL A 118 6.08 13.02 21.92
C VAL A 118 6.75 13.44 23.24
N PRO A 119 7.65 14.43 23.23
CA PRO A 119 8.37 14.86 24.42
C PRO A 119 7.46 15.74 25.29
N THR A 120 6.67 15.10 26.13
CA THR A 120 5.75 15.73 27.08
C THR A 120 6.08 15.26 28.51
N PRO A 121 5.72 16.04 29.56
CA PRO A 121 5.97 15.66 30.95
C PRO A 121 5.34 14.30 31.32
N GLU A 122 4.23 13.96 30.70
CA GLU A 122 3.55 12.68 30.89
C GLU A 122 3.53 11.87 29.58
N LEU A 123 3.62 10.54 29.69
CA LEU A 123 3.56 9.64 28.55
C LEU A 123 2.14 9.66 27.95
N LEU A 124 2.06 10.16 26.72
CA LEU A 124 0.79 10.19 26.00
C LEU A 124 0.45 8.82 25.41
N ARG A 125 -0.84 8.50 25.43
CA ARG A 125 -1.39 7.25 24.91
C ARG A 125 -2.68 7.54 24.16
N VAL A 126 -2.97 6.73 23.14
CA VAL A 126 -4.14 6.94 22.27
C VAL A 126 -5.00 5.70 22.13
N ARG A 127 -6.23 5.90 21.66
CA ARG A 127 -7.14 4.86 21.16
C ARG A 127 -7.53 5.20 19.74
N VAL A 128 -7.52 4.22 18.87
CA VAL A 128 -7.85 4.43 17.45
C VAL A 128 -8.94 3.47 17.03
N GLY A 129 -9.99 3.99 16.43
CA GLY A 129 -11.07 3.22 15.82
C GLY A 129 -11.23 3.59 14.34
N LEU A 130 -11.28 2.59 13.48
CA LEU A 130 -11.46 2.79 12.04
C LEU A 130 -12.67 2.01 11.53
N ALA A 131 -13.37 2.60 10.57
CA ALA A 131 -14.42 1.90 9.84
C ALA A 131 -14.39 2.30 8.36
N THR A 132 -14.55 1.31 7.46
CA THR A 132 -14.67 1.54 6.03
C THR A 132 -16.08 1.22 5.56
N GLY A 133 -16.71 2.16 4.86
CA GLY A 133 -18.05 1.99 4.34
C GLY A 133 -18.52 3.16 3.50
N LEU A 134 -19.76 3.08 3.03
CA LEU A 134 -20.39 4.15 2.28
C LEU A 134 -20.71 5.33 3.22
N ALA A 135 -20.33 6.52 2.76
CA ALA A 135 -20.68 7.78 3.41
C ALA A 135 -21.14 8.79 2.35
N VAL A 136 -21.98 9.71 2.75
CA VAL A 136 -22.38 10.84 1.93
C VAL A 136 -21.48 12.00 2.29
N VAL A 137 -20.68 12.42 1.32
CA VAL A 137 -19.86 13.62 1.42
C VAL A 137 -20.67 14.74 0.75
N GLY A 138 -21.10 15.71 1.51
CA GLY A 138 -21.92 16.82 1.01
C GLY A 138 -21.24 18.15 1.22
N ASP A 139 -21.81 19.16 0.54
CA ASP A 139 -21.42 20.55 0.75
C ASP A 139 -21.58 20.97 2.20
N LEU A 140 -20.77 21.95 2.56
CA LEU A 140 -20.71 22.58 3.86
C LEU A 140 -22.10 22.78 4.50
N ILE A 141 -22.36 22.09 5.60
CA ILE A 141 -23.54 22.35 6.42
C ILE A 141 -23.22 23.56 7.32
N GLY A 142 -23.97 24.64 7.14
CA GLY A 142 -23.79 25.87 7.92
C GLY A 142 -23.66 27.12 7.03
N SER A 143 -23.69 28.30 7.61
CA SER A 143 -23.51 29.58 6.93
C SER A 143 -22.42 30.41 7.61
N GLY A 144 -21.58 31.07 6.81
CA GLY A 144 -20.51 31.94 7.30
C GLY A 144 -19.29 31.18 7.83
N ALA A 145 -18.67 31.65 8.93
CA ALA A 145 -17.45 31.07 9.51
C ALA A 145 -17.63 29.67 10.15
N ALA A 146 -18.86 29.15 10.21
CA ALA A 146 -19.20 27.84 10.76
C ALA A 146 -19.60 26.82 9.67
N GLN A 147 -19.00 26.95 8.49
CA GLN A 147 -19.17 25.95 7.41
C GLN A 147 -18.34 24.70 7.71
N GLU A 148 -18.99 23.56 7.87
CA GLU A 148 -18.35 22.28 8.12
C GLU A 148 -18.67 21.30 7.01
N GLN A 149 -17.64 20.63 6.47
CA GLN A 149 -17.86 19.51 5.58
C GLN A 149 -18.39 18.33 6.39
N ALA A 150 -19.64 17.96 6.14
CA ALA A 150 -20.26 16.85 6.84
C ALA A 150 -20.15 15.57 6.03
N VAL A 151 -19.48 14.57 6.60
CA VAL A 151 -19.60 13.19 6.16
C VAL A 151 -20.69 12.53 6.99
N ILE A 152 -21.81 12.21 6.34
CA ILE A 152 -23.00 11.65 6.98
C ILE A 152 -23.12 10.17 6.59
N GLY A 153 -23.39 9.31 7.58
CA GLY A 153 -23.62 7.89 7.38
C GLY A 153 -23.35 7.05 8.62
N GLU A 154 -23.51 5.75 8.49
CA GLU A 154 -23.21 4.81 9.57
C GLU A 154 -21.69 4.69 9.84
N THR A 155 -20.87 4.90 8.82
CA THR A 155 -19.41 4.70 8.88
C THR A 155 -18.71 5.56 9.93
N PRO A 156 -18.94 6.90 10.00
CA PRO A 156 -18.36 7.71 11.07
C PRO A 156 -18.82 7.29 12.48
N ASN A 157 -20.11 6.96 12.62
CA ASN A 157 -20.65 6.50 13.90
C ASN A 157 -20.03 5.17 14.35
N LEU A 158 -19.80 4.26 13.40
CA LEU A 158 -19.14 2.98 13.67
C LEU A 158 -17.69 3.20 14.09
N ALA A 159 -16.93 4.05 13.38
CA ALA A 159 -15.53 4.35 13.72
C ALA A 159 -15.39 4.93 15.13
N ALA A 160 -16.25 5.89 15.50
CA ALA A 160 -16.26 6.46 16.84
C ALA A 160 -16.51 5.42 17.96
N ARG A 161 -17.38 4.44 17.69
CA ARG A 161 -17.69 3.37 18.66
C ARG A 161 -16.57 2.34 18.76
N LEU A 162 -15.91 2.03 17.64
CA LEU A 162 -14.73 1.18 17.64
C LEU A 162 -13.57 1.83 18.39
N GLN A 163 -13.43 3.16 18.29
CA GLN A 163 -12.47 3.92 19.10
C GLN A 163 -12.77 3.78 20.60
N ALA A 164 -14.05 3.90 21.01
CA ALA A 164 -14.44 3.72 22.40
C ALA A 164 -14.24 2.27 22.91
N LEU A 165 -14.26 1.28 22.03
CA LEU A 165 -13.98 -0.13 22.31
C LEU A 165 -12.48 -0.42 22.42
N ALA A 166 -11.65 0.37 21.74
CA ALA A 166 -10.20 0.18 21.73
C ALA A 166 -9.61 0.34 23.14
N GLY A 167 -8.74 -0.57 23.51
CA GLY A 167 -7.87 -0.43 24.67
C GLY A 167 -6.80 0.64 24.46
N THR A 168 -6.02 0.90 25.51
CA THR A 168 -4.91 1.86 25.42
C THR A 168 -3.87 1.42 24.39
N ASP A 169 -3.52 2.31 23.45
CA ASP A 169 -2.59 2.07 22.35
C ASP A 169 -3.05 0.95 21.41
N GLU A 170 -4.34 0.80 21.24
CA GLU A 170 -4.91 -0.18 20.32
C GLU A 170 -5.58 0.49 19.12
N VAL A 171 -5.52 -0.22 18.00
CA VAL A 171 -6.22 0.10 16.76
C VAL A 171 -7.28 -0.96 16.54
N VAL A 172 -8.55 -0.55 16.46
CA VAL A 172 -9.69 -1.47 16.30
C VAL A 172 -10.42 -1.20 14.98
N ILE A 173 -10.70 -2.28 14.26
CA ILE A 173 -11.38 -2.26 12.96
C ILE A 173 -12.55 -3.25 12.93
N PRO A 174 -13.60 -3.01 12.11
CA PRO A 174 -14.69 -3.97 11.91
C PRO A 174 -14.30 -5.00 10.84
N GLU A 175 -15.09 -6.06 10.73
CA GLU A 175 -14.90 -7.09 9.69
C GLU A 175 -14.90 -6.51 8.27
N SER A 176 -15.70 -5.47 8.00
CA SER A 176 -15.74 -4.81 6.67
C SER A 176 -14.38 -4.23 6.27
N THR A 177 -13.70 -3.56 7.20
CA THR A 177 -12.33 -3.05 7.00
C THR A 177 -11.31 -4.20 6.95
N ARG A 178 -11.45 -5.20 7.84
CA ARG A 178 -10.57 -6.39 7.86
C ARG A 178 -10.56 -7.13 6.53
N ARG A 179 -11.71 -7.24 5.86
CA ARG A 179 -11.82 -7.85 4.52
C ARG A 179 -11.11 -7.04 3.43
N LEU A 180 -11.11 -5.71 3.55
CA LEU A 180 -10.43 -4.84 2.57
C LEU A 180 -8.92 -4.88 2.71
N VAL A 181 -8.41 -4.93 3.94
CA VAL A 181 -6.97 -5.00 4.19
C VAL A 181 -6.42 -6.43 4.11
N GLY A 182 -7.29 -7.45 4.04
CA GLY A 182 -6.88 -8.85 3.87
C GLY A 182 -5.89 -9.29 4.95
N ASN A 183 -4.83 -9.99 4.55
CA ASN A 183 -3.78 -10.49 5.43
C ASN A 183 -2.56 -9.53 5.51
N LEU A 184 -2.72 -8.25 5.13
CA LEU A 184 -1.67 -7.23 5.28
C LEU A 184 -1.34 -6.93 6.74
N PHE A 185 -2.26 -7.25 7.64
CA PHE A 185 -2.10 -7.02 9.08
C PHE A 185 -2.45 -8.26 9.88
N ASP A 186 -1.67 -8.51 10.90
CA ASP A 186 -2.02 -9.50 11.92
C ASP A 186 -3.13 -8.89 12.79
N CYS A 187 -4.28 -9.56 12.80
CA CYS A 187 -5.45 -9.09 13.52
C CYS A 187 -5.91 -10.14 14.52
N GLN A 188 -6.23 -9.71 15.73
CA GLN A 188 -6.84 -10.53 16.76
C GLN A 188 -8.34 -10.26 16.80
N SER A 189 -9.17 -11.29 16.69
CA SER A 189 -10.63 -11.14 16.83
C SER A 189 -10.99 -10.77 18.27
N LEU A 190 -11.85 -9.77 18.40
CA LEU A 190 -12.47 -9.36 19.67
C LEU A 190 -13.85 -10.02 19.85
N GLY A 191 -14.28 -10.83 18.85
CA GLY A 191 -15.60 -11.46 18.83
C GLY A 191 -16.70 -10.53 18.34
N GLU A 192 -17.94 -10.96 18.58
CA GLU A 192 -19.14 -10.15 18.32
C GLU A 192 -19.31 -9.10 19.42
N VAL A 193 -19.46 -7.87 19.02
CA VAL A 193 -19.59 -6.73 19.93
C VAL A 193 -20.92 -6.06 19.66
N GLU A 194 -21.71 -5.89 20.71
CA GLU A 194 -22.91 -5.06 20.66
C GLU A 194 -22.51 -3.58 20.60
N VAL A 195 -22.90 -2.92 19.52
CA VAL A 195 -22.61 -1.52 19.31
C VAL A 195 -23.91 -0.72 19.39
N LYS A 196 -24.04 0.16 20.39
CA LYS A 196 -25.23 0.93 20.66
C LYS A 196 -25.73 1.64 19.38
N GLY A 197 -26.96 1.32 18.93
CA GLY A 197 -27.64 1.91 17.77
C GLY A 197 -27.28 1.26 16.44
N LEU A 198 -26.64 0.10 16.41
CA LEU A 198 -26.67 -0.83 15.28
C LEU A 198 -27.72 -1.91 15.55
N ALA A 199 -28.39 -2.36 14.49
CA ALA A 199 -29.46 -3.37 14.59
C ALA A 199 -28.93 -4.79 14.89
N SER A 200 -27.64 -5.03 14.67
CA SER A 200 -26.97 -6.33 14.85
C SER A 200 -25.59 -6.15 15.45
N PRO A 201 -25.11 -7.13 16.23
CA PRO A 201 -23.71 -7.18 16.66
C PRO A 201 -22.76 -7.16 15.46
N ILE A 202 -21.57 -6.61 15.65
CA ILE A 202 -20.52 -6.59 14.64
C ILE A 202 -19.31 -7.37 15.15
N VAL A 203 -18.60 -8.04 14.23
CA VAL A 203 -17.32 -8.64 14.57
C VAL A 203 -16.23 -7.56 14.47
N ALA A 204 -15.53 -7.32 15.58
CA ALA A 204 -14.44 -6.38 15.68
C ALA A 204 -13.09 -7.09 15.78
N PHE A 205 -12.04 -6.41 15.33
CA PHE A 205 -10.67 -6.93 15.34
C PHE A 205 -9.72 -5.86 15.88
N ARG A 206 -8.82 -6.28 16.75
CA ARG A 206 -7.65 -5.49 17.13
C ARG A 206 -6.55 -5.72 16.09
N VAL A 207 -6.03 -4.65 15.53
CA VAL A 207 -4.84 -4.71 14.66
C VAL A 207 -3.60 -4.77 15.54
N VAL A 208 -2.82 -5.83 15.41
CA VAL A 208 -1.63 -6.05 16.23
C VAL A 208 -0.41 -5.38 15.59
N ARG A 209 -0.24 -5.57 14.29
CA ARG A 209 0.91 -5.08 13.51
C ARG A 209 0.70 -5.31 12.02
N GLU A 210 1.62 -4.79 11.21
CA GLU A 210 1.77 -5.23 9.83
C GLU A 210 2.20 -6.69 9.77
N SER A 211 1.56 -7.44 8.88
CA SER A 211 1.94 -8.83 8.66
C SER A 211 3.25 -8.87 7.86
N PRO A 212 4.20 -9.74 8.21
CA PRO A 212 5.38 -10.00 7.38
C PRO A 212 4.99 -10.73 6.09
N ALA A 213 3.70 -10.99 5.89
CA ALA A 213 3.20 -11.72 4.73
C ALA A 213 3.64 -11.06 3.42
N GLY A 214 3.95 -11.93 2.49
CA GLY A 214 4.41 -11.72 1.14
C GLY A 214 3.86 -10.51 0.39
N SER A 215 3.25 -10.67 -0.77
CA SER A 215 2.78 -9.54 -1.57
C SER A 215 1.45 -8.96 -1.05
N ARG A 216 1.23 -7.67 -1.30
CA ARG A 216 -0.10 -7.02 -1.18
C ARG A 216 -1.15 -7.84 -1.93
N PHE A 217 -0.80 -8.34 -3.11
CA PHE A 217 -1.67 -9.20 -3.91
C PHE A 217 -2.03 -10.50 -3.17
N GLU A 218 -1.05 -11.18 -2.58
CA GLU A 218 -1.25 -12.42 -1.81
C GLU A 218 -2.06 -12.17 -0.53
N ALA A 219 -1.75 -11.09 0.17
CA ALA A 219 -2.47 -10.69 1.38
C ALA A 219 -3.95 -10.32 1.11
N LEU A 220 -4.22 -9.68 -0.03
CA LEU A 220 -5.58 -9.28 -0.45
C LEU A 220 -6.33 -10.39 -1.21
N ARG A 221 -5.69 -11.54 -1.42
CA ARG A 221 -6.28 -12.67 -2.14
C ARG A 221 -7.42 -13.30 -1.34
N THR A 222 -8.64 -12.94 -1.69
CA THR A 222 -9.87 -13.57 -1.20
C THR A 222 -10.45 -14.50 -2.27
N GLY A 223 -9.83 -15.66 -2.50
CA GLY A 223 -10.25 -16.64 -3.51
C GLY A 223 -9.45 -16.55 -4.82
N GLU A 224 -9.54 -17.62 -5.61
CA GLU A 224 -8.86 -17.76 -6.90
C GLU A 224 -9.66 -17.05 -7.99
N ALA A 225 -9.28 -15.83 -8.34
CA ALA A 225 -9.79 -15.24 -9.57
C ALA A 225 -9.08 -15.88 -10.76
N PRO A 226 -9.81 -16.39 -11.76
CA PRO A 226 -9.21 -16.95 -12.95
C PRO A 226 -8.35 -15.91 -13.67
N LEU A 227 -7.27 -16.36 -14.30
CA LEU A 227 -6.56 -15.55 -15.28
C LEU A 227 -7.28 -15.71 -16.62
N VAL A 228 -7.74 -14.63 -17.19
CA VAL A 228 -8.49 -14.62 -18.45
C VAL A 228 -7.80 -13.70 -19.44
N GLY A 229 -7.70 -14.12 -20.70
CA GLY A 229 -7.18 -13.30 -21.82
C GLY A 229 -5.71 -12.90 -21.66
N ARG A 230 -4.87 -13.77 -21.07
CA ARG A 230 -3.43 -13.55 -20.83
C ARG A 230 -2.57 -14.75 -21.25
N GLU A 231 -3.08 -15.56 -22.14
CA GLU A 231 -2.43 -16.79 -22.60
C GLU A 231 -1.13 -16.47 -23.32
N GLU A 232 -1.12 -15.44 -24.18
CA GLU A 232 0.08 -15.01 -24.92
C GLU A 232 1.18 -14.50 -23.98
N GLU A 233 0.78 -13.75 -22.95
CA GLU A 233 1.72 -13.23 -21.96
C GLU A 233 2.34 -14.37 -21.12
N ILE A 234 1.54 -15.34 -20.69
CA ILE A 234 2.04 -16.54 -19.98
C ILE A 234 2.98 -17.35 -20.87
N GLU A 235 2.63 -17.55 -22.12
CA GLU A 235 3.50 -18.26 -23.08
C GLU A 235 4.82 -17.51 -23.30
N LEU A 236 4.78 -16.17 -23.41
CA LEU A 236 5.98 -15.35 -23.50
C LEU A 236 6.87 -15.54 -22.26
N LEU A 237 6.28 -15.46 -21.07
CA LEU A 237 7.01 -15.68 -19.81
C LEU A 237 7.62 -17.09 -19.78
N GLY A 238 6.88 -18.12 -20.21
CA GLY A 238 7.37 -19.50 -20.31
C GLY A 238 8.57 -19.63 -21.26
N ARG A 239 8.53 -18.98 -22.43
CA ARG A 239 9.67 -18.95 -23.37
C ARG A 239 10.89 -18.27 -22.76
N ARG A 240 10.73 -17.17 -22.01
CA ARG A 240 11.82 -16.47 -21.33
C ARG A 240 12.39 -17.31 -20.18
N TRP A 241 11.54 -18.02 -19.46
CA TRP A 241 11.96 -18.95 -18.41
C TRP A 241 12.82 -20.10 -18.98
N ALA A 242 12.40 -20.70 -20.07
CA ALA A 242 13.18 -21.75 -20.73
C ALA A 242 14.59 -21.25 -21.14
N GLN A 243 14.70 -20.02 -21.63
CA GLN A 243 15.99 -19.39 -21.93
C GLN A 243 16.82 -19.15 -20.67
N ALA A 244 16.20 -18.65 -19.60
CA ALA A 244 16.90 -18.42 -18.32
C ALA A 244 17.44 -19.71 -17.72
N LYS A 245 16.68 -20.81 -17.78
CA LYS A 245 17.13 -22.15 -17.33
C LYS A 245 18.37 -22.63 -18.06
N SER A 246 18.53 -22.30 -19.35
CA SER A 246 19.71 -22.68 -20.15
C SER A 246 20.93 -21.80 -19.89
N GLY A 247 20.86 -20.82 -18.96
CA GLY A 247 21.96 -19.91 -18.60
C GLY A 247 21.96 -18.59 -19.36
N ALA A 248 20.95 -18.34 -20.21
CA ALA A 248 20.73 -17.04 -20.82
C ALA A 248 19.69 -16.27 -20.01
N GLY A 249 20.14 -15.57 -18.98
CA GLY A 249 19.28 -14.85 -18.06
C GLY A 249 18.37 -13.84 -18.75
N ARG A 250 17.17 -13.64 -18.22
CA ARG A 250 16.13 -12.79 -18.81
C ARG A 250 15.49 -11.89 -17.76
N ALA A 251 15.15 -10.68 -18.17
CA ALA A 251 14.31 -9.78 -17.41
C ALA A 251 13.05 -9.45 -18.22
N VAL A 252 11.89 -9.53 -17.60
CA VAL A 252 10.61 -9.14 -18.18
C VAL A 252 10.02 -8.02 -17.34
N LEU A 253 9.83 -6.88 -17.97
CA LEU A 253 9.30 -5.66 -17.34
C LEU A 253 7.84 -5.52 -17.72
N VAL A 254 6.95 -5.79 -16.78
CA VAL A 254 5.50 -5.78 -16.97
C VAL A 254 4.92 -4.43 -16.56
N SER A 255 4.44 -3.67 -17.55
CA SER A 255 3.80 -2.37 -17.32
C SER A 255 2.29 -2.42 -17.57
N GLY A 256 1.57 -1.49 -17.00
CA GLY A 256 0.13 -1.33 -17.23
C GLY A 256 -0.56 -0.48 -16.18
N GLU A 257 -1.81 -0.12 -16.46
CA GLU A 257 -2.66 0.67 -15.57
C GLU A 257 -2.85 -0.02 -14.20
N PRO A 258 -3.18 0.74 -13.13
CA PRO A 258 -3.63 0.16 -11.86
C PRO A 258 -4.80 -0.81 -12.09
N GLY A 259 -4.79 -1.94 -11.38
CA GLY A 259 -5.88 -2.92 -11.49
C GLY A 259 -5.92 -3.79 -12.74
N ILE A 260 -5.03 -3.60 -13.72
CA ILE A 260 -5.01 -4.33 -15.01
C ILE A 260 -4.63 -5.81 -14.90
N GLY A 261 -4.14 -6.26 -13.74
CA GLY A 261 -3.80 -7.66 -13.47
C GLY A 261 -2.32 -8.00 -13.52
N LYS A 262 -1.38 -7.04 -13.39
CA LYS A 262 0.07 -7.29 -13.39
C LYS A 262 0.52 -8.32 -12.36
N SER A 263 0.12 -8.15 -11.10
CA SER A 263 0.45 -9.08 -10.02
C SER A 263 -0.23 -10.44 -10.19
N ARG A 264 -1.46 -10.48 -10.79
CA ARG A 264 -2.13 -11.75 -11.10
C ARG A 264 -1.40 -12.52 -12.19
N LEU A 265 -0.86 -11.83 -13.23
CA LEU A 265 -0.05 -12.44 -14.27
C LEU A 265 1.24 -13.03 -13.68
N ALA A 266 1.96 -12.29 -12.84
CA ALA A 266 3.18 -12.76 -12.17
C ALA A 266 2.91 -13.99 -11.30
N GLU A 267 1.80 -14.00 -10.56
CA GLU A 267 1.38 -15.10 -9.72
C GLU A 267 0.95 -16.32 -10.54
N ALA A 268 0.14 -16.13 -11.61
CA ALA A 268 -0.25 -17.22 -12.51
C ALA A 268 0.97 -17.88 -13.17
N PHE A 269 1.96 -17.06 -13.54
CA PHE A 269 3.21 -17.59 -14.05
C PHE A 269 3.96 -18.40 -12.98
N ARG A 270 4.05 -17.91 -11.74
CA ARG A 270 4.61 -18.68 -10.62
C ARG A 270 3.86 -20.00 -10.41
N GLU A 271 2.53 -19.97 -10.42
CA GLU A 271 1.67 -21.16 -10.29
C GLU A 271 1.95 -22.16 -11.42
N SER A 272 2.18 -21.69 -12.65
CA SER A 272 2.49 -22.55 -13.78
C SER A 272 3.82 -23.31 -13.66
N LEU A 273 4.70 -22.87 -12.76
CA LEU A 273 5.99 -23.51 -12.46
C LEU A 273 5.93 -24.44 -11.24
N GLU A 274 4.75 -24.67 -10.65
CA GLU A 274 4.58 -25.63 -9.56
C GLU A 274 5.01 -27.03 -9.99
N GLY A 275 5.88 -27.66 -9.19
CA GLY A 275 6.48 -28.96 -9.52
C GLY A 275 7.80 -28.87 -10.31
N GLU A 276 8.18 -27.71 -10.83
CA GLU A 276 9.48 -27.49 -11.47
C GLU A 276 10.53 -27.00 -10.44
N PRO A 277 11.68 -27.69 -10.28
CA PRO A 277 12.70 -27.29 -9.30
C PRO A 277 13.30 -25.93 -9.63
N HIS A 278 13.03 -24.91 -8.81
CA HIS A 278 13.60 -23.58 -8.92
C HIS A 278 13.70 -22.89 -7.56
N THR A 279 14.43 -21.80 -7.48
CA THR A 279 14.47 -20.89 -6.31
C THR A 279 13.63 -19.66 -6.61
N LEU A 280 12.67 -19.36 -5.74
CA LEU A 280 11.83 -18.18 -5.84
C LEU A 280 12.34 -17.07 -4.91
N LEU A 281 12.61 -15.89 -5.45
CA LEU A 281 12.89 -14.67 -4.69
C LEU A 281 11.80 -13.65 -4.97
N ARG A 282 11.13 -13.17 -3.93
CA ARG A 282 10.06 -12.17 -4.05
C ARG A 282 10.45 -10.88 -3.34
N TYR A 283 10.39 -9.79 -4.06
CA TYR A 283 10.67 -8.45 -3.58
C TYR A 283 9.41 -7.60 -3.69
N PHE A 284 9.04 -6.96 -2.59
CA PHE A 284 7.83 -6.15 -2.52
C PHE A 284 8.19 -4.71 -2.21
N CYS A 285 7.76 -3.80 -3.08
CA CYS A 285 7.85 -2.38 -2.82
C CYS A 285 6.55 -1.88 -2.18
N SER A 286 6.68 -0.88 -1.33
CA SER A 286 5.55 -0.28 -0.64
C SER A 286 5.64 1.25 -0.74
N PRO A 287 4.52 1.96 -0.98
CA PRO A 287 4.51 3.41 -1.02
C PRO A 287 4.97 4.05 0.30
N HIS A 288 4.90 3.29 1.41
CA HIS A 288 5.24 3.75 2.74
C HIS A 288 6.72 3.61 3.11
N HIS A 289 7.50 2.95 2.25
CA HIS A 289 8.93 2.65 2.48
C HIS A 289 9.82 3.12 1.32
N HIS A 290 9.35 4.08 0.51
CA HIS A 290 10.14 4.61 -0.61
C HIS A 290 11.38 5.39 -0.15
N ASP A 291 11.42 5.84 1.12
CA ASP A 291 12.58 6.49 1.76
C ASP A 291 13.45 5.50 2.55
N SER A 292 13.06 4.23 2.64
CA SER A 292 13.80 3.21 3.39
C SER A 292 14.71 2.44 2.44
N ALA A 293 16.02 2.73 2.48
CA ALA A 293 16.99 2.13 1.58
C ALA A 293 16.98 0.60 1.67
N LEU A 294 16.90 -0.06 0.51
CA LEU A 294 16.90 -1.51 0.36
C LEU A 294 15.75 -2.25 1.05
N PHE A 295 14.64 -1.56 1.35
CA PHE A 295 13.50 -2.17 2.03
C PHE A 295 13.02 -3.51 1.40
N PRO A 296 12.83 -3.65 0.07
CA PRO A 296 12.43 -4.92 -0.54
C PRO A 296 13.46 -6.04 -0.31
N PHE A 297 14.74 -5.69 -0.31
CA PHE A 297 15.83 -6.66 -0.11
C PHE A 297 15.96 -7.10 1.34
N ILE A 298 15.77 -6.18 2.29
CA ILE A 298 15.71 -6.47 3.73
C ILE A 298 14.61 -7.49 3.99
N GLY A 299 13.37 -7.21 3.58
CA GLY A 299 12.25 -8.12 3.79
C GLY A 299 12.42 -9.48 3.11
N GLN A 300 13.11 -9.55 1.98
CA GLN A 300 13.43 -10.80 1.31
C GLN A 300 14.50 -11.61 2.10
N LEU A 301 15.55 -10.94 2.59
CA LEU A 301 16.59 -11.58 3.39
C LEU A 301 16.03 -12.12 4.72
N GLU A 302 15.22 -11.34 5.44
CA GLU A 302 14.61 -11.77 6.69
C GLU A 302 13.79 -13.05 6.51
N ARG A 303 12.99 -13.11 5.44
CA ARG A 303 12.21 -14.33 5.11
C ARG A 303 13.11 -15.52 4.80
N THR A 304 14.16 -15.31 4.01
CA THR A 304 15.05 -16.40 3.59
C THR A 304 15.94 -16.88 4.72
N ALA A 305 16.39 -15.97 5.60
CA ALA A 305 17.10 -16.32 6.82
C ALA A 305 16.20 -16.95 7.89
N GLY A 306 14.88 -16.97 7.67
CA GLY A 306 13.92 -17.56 8.60
C GLY A 306 13.79 -16.78 9.90
N PHE A 307 13.90 -15.45 9.85
CA PHE A 307 13.71 -14.59 11.01
C PHE A 307 12.26 -14.65 11.47
N GLU A 308 12.10 -14.89 12.77
CA GLU A 308 10.83 -14.83 13.44
C GLU A 308 10.76 -13.63 14.39
N ARG A 309 9.55 -13.22 14.73
CA ARG A 309 9.35 -12.01 15.53
C ARG A 309 9.97 -12.09 16.91
N ASP A 310 9.83 -13.24 17.54
CA ASP A 310 10.25 -13.48 18.93
C ASP A 310 11.74 -13.87 19.00
N ASP A 311 12.44 -13.86 17.87
CA ASP A 311 13.88 -14.09 17.82
C ASP A 311 14.61 -13.00 18.60
N THR A 312 15.41 -13.43 19.57
CA THR A 312 16.35 -12.53 20.23
C THR A 312 17.46 -12.11 19.25
N PRO A 313 18.18 -11.02 19.50
CA PRO A 313 19.30 -10.61 18.66
C PRO A 313 20.32 -11.74 18.42
N SER A 314 20.59 -12.56 19.43
CA SER A 314 21.49 -13.72 19.31
C SER A 314 20.94 -14.79 18.37
N VAL A 315 19.64 -15.13 18.45
CA VAL A 315 18.99 -16.10 17.57
C VAL A 315 18.97 -15.60 16.11
N ARG A 316 18.72 -14.29 15.90
CA ARG A 316 18.81 -13.70 14.55
C ARG A 316 20.22 -13.80 13.99
N LEU A 317 21.24 -13.57 14.81
CA LEU A 317 22.62 -13.70 14.39
C LEU A 317 22.97 -15.15 14.01
N ASP A 318 22.58 -16.13 14.85
CA ASP A 318 22.78 -17.57 14.58
C ASP A 318 22.09 -17.99 13.25
N LYS A 319 20.86 -17.52 13.01
CA LYS A 319 20.13 -17.76 11.76
C LYS A 319 20.83 -17.11 10.55
N LEU A 320 21.38 -15.91 10.73
CA LEU A 320 22.12 -15.22 9.67
C LEU A 320 23.45 -15.92 9.35
N GLU A 321 24.19 -16.39 10.37
CA GLU A 321 25.40 -17.18 10.18
C GLU A 321 25.11 -18.47 9.42
N ALA A 322 24.04 -19.19 9.79
CA ALA A 322 23.59 -20.39 9.08
C ALA A 322 23.19 -20.08 7.64
N PHE A 323 22.49 -18.97 7.41
CA PHE A 323 22.11 -18.51 6.07
C PHE A 323 23.33 -18.23 5.19
N ILE A 324 24.35 -17.54 5.71
CA ILE A 324 25.58 -17.23 4.99
C ILE A 324 26.33 -18.51 4.61
N ALA A 325 26.46 -19.45 5.55
CA ALA A 325 27.10 -20.74 5.31
C ALA A 325 26.37 -21.56 4.24
N ALA A 326 25.02 -21.62 4.30
CA ALA A 326 24.19 -22.36 3.35
C ALA A 326 24.24 -21.78 1.93
N ASN A 327 24.46 -20.47 1.79
CA ASN A 327 24.49 -19.77 0.49
C ASN A 327 25.90 -19.53 -0.06
N ALA A 328 26.93 -20.12 0.58
CA ALA A 328 28.34 -19.97 0.21
C ALA A 328 28.78 -18.50 0.04
N LEU A 329 28.25 -17.63 0.90
CA LEU A 329 28.70 -16.25 1.02
C LEU A 329 30.05 -16.19 1.77
N ALA A 330 30.80 -15.11 1.56
CA ALA A 330 32.07 -14.93 2.27
C ALA A 330 31.81 -14.56 3.75
N GLU A 331 32.64 -15.02 4.67
CA GLU A 331 32.56 -14.62 6.10
C GLU A 331 32.56 -13.10 6.28
N GLY A 332 33.27 -12.36 5.42
CA GLY A 332 33.29 -10.89 5.41
C GLY A 332 31.96 -10.23 4.98
N ASP A 333 30.99 -10.98 4.47
CA ASP A 333 29.66 -10.46 4.10
C ASP A 333 28.72 -10.41 5.32
N LEU A 334 28.99 -11.19 6.36
CA LEU A 334 28.16 -11.28 7.55
C LEU A 334 27.97 -9.91 8.24
N PRO A 335 29.01 -9.14 8.56
CA PRO A 335 28.81 -7.85 9.20
C PRO A 335 28.02 -6.85 8.34
N LEU A 336 28.13 -6.94 7.00
CA LEU A 336 27.39 -6.09 6.07
C LEU A 336 25.89 -6.42 6.07
N LEU A 337 25.56 -7.72 6.01
CA LEU A 337 24.18 -8.17 6.04
C LEU A 337 23.54 -8.02 7.41
N ALA A 338 24.31 -8.23 8.49
CA ALA A 338 23.84 -8.01 9.86
C ALA A 338 23.48 -6.54 10.10
N GLU A 339 24.33 -5.61 9.65
CA GLU A 339 24.01 -4.18 9.75
C GLU A 339 22.79 -3.82 8.92
N LEU A 340 22.67 -4.34 7.69
CA LEU A 340 21.50 -4.14 6.83
C LEU A 340 20.20 -4.62 7.52
N LEU A 341 20.27 -5.75 8.24
CA LEU A 341 19.14 -6.36 8.95
C LEU A 341 19.00 -5.86 10.40
N SER A 342 19.80 -4.87 10.80
CA SER A 342 19.83 -4.33 12.17
C SER A 342 20.07 -5.41 13.25
N VAL A 343 20.92 -6.40 12.93
CA VAL A 343 21.32 -7.47 13.86
C VAL A 343 22.65 -7.10 14.51
N PRO A 344 22.71 -6.95 15.84
CA PRO A 344 23.96 -6.64 16.54
C PRO A 344 24.99 -7.77 16.41
N VAL A 345 26.23 -7.43 16.05
CA VAL A 345 27.34 -8.41 15.91
C VAL A 345 28.44 -8.27 16.97
N GLU A 346 28.28 -7.34 17.91
CA GLU A 346 29.30 -6.68 18.77
C GLU A 346 30.25 -7.60 19.53
N HIS A 347 29.97 -8.88 19.68
CA HIS A 347 30.85 -9.81 20.44
C HIS A 347 31.44 -10.95 19.59
N ARG A 348 30.99 -11.12 18.35
CA ARG A 348 31.39 -12.25 17.50
C ARG A 348 32.19 -11.83 16.27
N HIS A 349 31.94 -10.63 15.74
CA HIS A 349 32.60 -10.16 14.52
C HIS A 349 33.10 -8.72 14.69
N PRO A 350 34.25 -8.38 14.08
CA PRO A 350 34.77 -7.01 14.14
C PRO A 350 33.87 -6.01 13.44
N ALA A 351 33.78 -4.81 13.99
CA ALA A 351 33.09 -3.71 13.36
C ALA A 351 33.72 -3.34 12.01
N LEU A 352 32.88 -2.98 11.04
CA LEU A 352 33.35 -2.57 9.72
C LEU A 352 33.82 -1.11 9.76
N ASP A 353 35.10 -0.90 9.59
CA ASP A 353 35.66 0.43 9.37
C ASP A 353 35.62 0.78 7.87
N LEU A 354 34.45 1.15 7.39
CA LEU A 354 34.21 1.49 6.00
C LEU A 354 33.40 2.80 5.88
N THR A 355 33.79 3.61 4.89
CA THR A 355 32.95 4.77 4.55
C THR A 355 31.57 4.33 4.07
N PRO A 356 30.49 5.13 4.26
CA PRO A 356 29.14 4.78 3.84
C PRO A 356 29.04 4.34 2.38
N GLN A 357 29.77 5.01 1.50
CA GLN A 357 29.81 4.69 0.06
C GLN A 357 30.43 3.30 -0.20
N ARG A 358 31.54 2.98 0.46
CA ARG A 358 32.19 1.66 0.34
C ARG A 358 31.33 0.56 0.94
N LYS A 359 30.66 0.84 2.04
CA LYS A 359 29.74 -0.07 2.69
C LYS A 359 28.58 -0.42 1.73
N LYS A 360 27.92 0.59 1.14
CA LYS A 360 26.88 0.39 0.13
C LYS A 360 27.35 -0.51 -1.01
N GLY A 361 28.51 -0.21 -1.60
CA GLY A 361 29.07 -1.01 -2.69
C GLY A 361 29.31 -2.47 -2.31
N LYS A 362 29.89 -2.71 -1.11
CA LYS A 362 30.15 -4.08 -0.61
C LYS A 362 28.85 -4.83 -0.28
N THR A 363 27.83 -4.15 0.24
CA THR A 363 26.50 -4.73 0.47
C THR A 363 25.88 -5.18 -0.86
N PHE A 364 25.97 -4.36 -1.91
CA PHE A 364 25.53 -4.73 -3.25
C PHE A 364 26.26 -5.96 -3.78
N GLU A 365 27.59 -5.98 -3.65
CA GLU A 365 28.42 -7.13 -4.04
C GLU A 365 28.02 -8.41 -3.29
N ALA A 366 27.73 -8.32 -1.98
CA ALA A 366 27.30 -9.46 -1.18
C ALA A 366 25.95 -10.02 -1.67
N LEU A 367 24.97 -9.14 -1.92
CA LEU A 367 23.64 -9.53 -2.43
C LEU A 367 23.72 -10.14 -3.84
N LEU A 368 24.55 -9.60 -4.71
CA LEU A 368 24.77 -10.15 -6.04
C LEU A 368 25.54 -11.50 -6.00
N ARG A 369 26.48 -11.68 -5.08
CA ARG A 369 27.13 -12.98 -4.82
C ARG A 369 26.14 -14.02 -4.35
N GLN A 370 25.23 -13.66 -3.45
CA GLN A 370 24.15 -14.52 -3.00
C GLN A 370 23.30 -15.00 -4.20
N LEU A 371 22.84 -14.08 -5.03
CA LEU A 371 22.07 -14.42 -6.23
C LEU A 371 22.84 -15.35 -7.17
N ALA A 372 24.10 -15.06 -7.41
CA ALA A 372 24.96 -15.91 -8.25
C ALA A 372 25.15 -17.31 -7.64
N GLY A 373 25.28 -17.41 -6.32
CA GLY A 373 25.36 -18.68 -5.59
C GLY A 373 24.08 -19.51 -5.76
N LEU A 374 22.91 -18.91 -5.56
CA LEU A 374 21.61 -19.55 -5.78
C LEU A 374 21.44 -20.01 -7.23
N ALA A 375 21.78 -19.16 -8.19
CA ALA A 375 21.66 -19.45 -9.62
C ALA A 375 22.59 -20.60 -10.10
N ARG A 376 23.70 -20.87 -9.40
CA ARG A 376 24.53 -22.05 -9.68
C ARG A 376 23.87 -23.35 -9.22
N GLN A 377 23.11 -23.31 -8.14
CA GLN A 377 22.45 -24.48 -7.57
C GLN A 377 21.19 -24.83 -8.37
N ARG A 378 20.30 -23.87 -8.59
CA ARG A 378 19.02 -24.04 -9.29
C ARG A 378 18.68 -22.78 -10.09
N PRO A 379 17.83 -22.88 -11.14
CA PRO A 379 17.28 -21.69 -11.77
C PRO A 379 16.57 -20.81 -10.77
N VAL A 380 16.72 -19.49 -10.86
CA VAL A 380 16.12 -18.53 -9.96
C VAL A 380 15.06 -17.73 -10.68
N LEU A 381 13.84 -17.73 -10.12
CA LEU A 381 12.78 -16.81 -10.51
C LEU A 381 12.75 -15.65 -9.50
N ILE A 382 12.94 -14.44 -9.99
CA ILE A 382 12.79 -13.21 -9.22
C ILE A 382 11.46 -12.57 -9.62
N ILE A 383 10.59 -12.29 -8.65
CA ILE A 383 9.39 -11.48 -8.84
C ILE A 383 9.58 -10.19 -8.03
N PHE A 384 9.57 -9.05 -8.71
CA PHE A 384 9.73 -7.73 -8.12
C PHE A 384 8.43 -6.94 -8.32
N GLU A 385 7.63 -6.81 -7.27
CA GLU A 385 6.30 -6.21 -7.38
C GLU A 385 6.32 -4.73 -7.04
N ASP A 386 5.52 -3.97 -7.82
CA ASP A 386 5.27 -2.54 -7.62
C ASP A 386 6.54 -1.66 -7.60
N LEU A 387 7.44 -1.94 -8.55
CA LEU A 387 8.74 -1.27 -8.70
C LEU A 387 8.67 0.27 -8.69
N HIS A 388 7.53 0.84 -9.04
CA HIS A 388 7.32 2.30 -9.00
C HIS A 388 7.44 2.88 -7.58
N TRP A 389 7.31 2.07 -6.52
CA TRP A 389 7.52 2.45 -5.12
C TRP A 389 8.89 2.10 -4.56
N ALA A 390 9.79 1.54 -5.38
CA ALA A 390 11.14 1.22 -4.92
C ALA A 390 11.93 2.49 -4.59
N ASP A 391 12.66 2.46 -3.49
CA ASP A 391 13.62 3.50 -3.13
C ASP A 391 14.77 3.59 -4.14
N PRO A 392 15.49 4.72 -4.22
CA PRO A 392 16.57 4.91 -5.20
C PRO A 392 17.69 3.88 -5.07
N THR A 393 18.00 3.42 -3.87
CA THR A 393 19.07 2.45 -3.61
C THR A 393 18.67 1.06 -4.08
N SER A 394 17.41 0.67 -3.86
CA SER A 394 16.84 -0.57 -4.40
C SER A 394 16.80 -0.57 -5.92
N ARG A 395 16.45 0.56 -6.55
CA ARG A 395 16.47 0.69 -8.02
C ARG A 395 17.88 0.52 -8.60
N GLU A 396 18.89 1.10 -7.95
CA GLU A 396 20.29 0.96 -8.36
C GLU A 396 20.77 -0.50 -8.27
N LEU A 397 20.44 -1.20 -7.18
CA LEU A 397 20.76 -2.61 -7.03
C LEU A 397 20.02 -3.49 -8.03
N LEU A 398 18.75 -3.18 -8.31
CA LEU A 398 17.97 -3.90 -9.32
C LEU A 398 18.55 -3.73 -10.72
N ASP A 399 19.01 -2.53 -11.09
CA ASP A 399 19.68 -2.29 -12.37
C ASP A 399 20.96 -3.13 -12.50
N LEU A 400 21.78 -3.18 -11.45
CA LEU A 400 22.96 -4.05 -11.40
C LEU A 400 22.57 -5.54 -11.49
N THR A 401 21.48 -5.93 -10.83
CA THR A 401 20.95 -7.29 -10.87
C THR A 401 20.55 -7.69 -12.30
N ILE A 402 19.82 -6.82 -13.00
CA ILE A 402 19.41 -7.03 -14.38
C ILE A 402 20.65 -7.21 -15.28
N ARG A 403 21.62 -6.30 -15.20
CA ARG A 403 22.83 -6.36 -16.03
C ARG A 403 23.65 -7.62 -15.76
N GLN A 404 23.81 -8.02 -14.51
CA GLN A 404 24.64 -9.19 -14.16
C GLN A 404 23.91 -10.51 -14.42
N SER A 405 22.58 -10.52 -14.41
CA SER A 405 21.79 -11.74 -14.63
C SER A 405 21.89 -12.30 -16.06
N GLU A 406 22.35 -11.52 -17.05
CA GLU A 406 22.41 -11.92 -18.46
C GLU A 406 23.04 -13.30 -18.70
N ARG A 407 24.05 -13.66 -17.90
CA ARG A 407 24.78 -14.93 -18.00
C ARG A 407 24.52 -15.88 -16.83
N MET A 408 23.37 -15.72 -16.16
CA MET A 408 22.98 -16.54 -15.03
C MET A 408 21.69 -17.29 -15.35
N ARG A 409 21.43 -18.37 -14.61
CA ARG A 409 20.12 -19.05 -14.66
C ARG A 409 19.08 -18.25 -13.83
N VAL A 410 18.81 -17.03 -14.26
CA VAL A 410 17.94 -16.10 -13.56
C VAL A 410 16.88 -15.55 -14.53
N MET A 411 15.63 -15.62 -14.15
CA MET A 411 14.57 -14.84 -14.76
C MET A 411 14.02 -13.84 -13.74
N LEU A 412 13.98 -12.58 -14.13
CA LEU A 412 13.41 -11.49 -13.34
C LEU A 412 12.11 -11.03 -14.00
N VAL A 413 11.03 -10.98 -13.22
CA VAL A 413 9.74 -10.37 -13.61
C VAL A 413 9.51 -9.18 -12.69
N ALA A 414 9.47 -7.97 -13.25
CA ALA A 414 9.20 -6.77 -12.48
C ALA A 414 7.91 -6.10 -12.94
N THR A 415 7.04 -5.73 -11.99
CA THR A 415 5.78 -5.04 -12.30
C THR A 415 5.86 -3.56 -11.91
N PHE A 416 5.28 -2.67 -12.74
CA PHE A 416 5.23 -1.24 -12.46
C PHE A 416 4.06 -0.56 -13.19
N ARG A 417 3.75 0.69 -12.81
CA ARG A 417 2.71 1.51 -13.48
C ARG A 417 3.28 2.21 -14.70
N THR A 418 2.46 2.39 -15.73
CA THR A 418 2.89 3.01 -17.01
C THR A 418 3.43 4.42 -16.83
N GLU A 419 2.88 5.18 -15.86
CA GLU A 419 3.27 6.56 -15.58
C GLU A 419 4.67 6.66 -14.95
N ASN A 420 5.15 5.58 -14.33
CA ASN A 420 6.39 5.53 -13.55
C ASN A 420 7.42 4.59 -14.18
N GLN A 421 7.71 4.80 -15.46
CA GLN A 421 8.69 3.96 -16.16
C GLN A 421 10.08 4.12 -15.54
N PRO A 422 10.76 3.01 -15.20
CA PRO A 422 12.14 3.07 -14.75
C PRO A 422 13.06 3.65 -15.83
N PRO A 423 14.09 4.43 -15.46
CA PRO A 423 14.96 5.12 -16.42
C PRO A 423 15.63 4.21 -17.46
N TRP A 424 15.88 2.95 -17.11
CA TRP A 424 16.55 1.97 -17.99
C TRP A 424 15.61 1.29 -19.00
N THR A 425 14.29 1.49 -18.91
CA THR A 425 13.35 0.90 -19.87
C THR A 425 13.50 1.45 -21.29
N GLY A 426 14.09 2.63 -21.42
CA GLY A 426 14.39 3.27 -22.71
C GLY A 426 15.68 2.81 -23.38
N GLN A 427 16.53 2.01 -22.71
CA GLN A 427 17.76 1.48 -23.29
C GLN A 427 17.53 0.02 -23.70
N PRO A 428 17.63 -0.31 -25.01
CA PRO A 428 17.44 -1.68 -25.46
C PRO A 428 18.57 -2.56 -24.94
N GLN A 429 18.22 -3.51 -24.08
CA GLN A 429 19.12 -4.56 -23.61
C GLN A 429 18.61 -5.90 -24.19
N PRO A 430 19.46 -6.71 -24.85
CA PRO A 430 19.02 -7.91 -25.56
C PRO A 430 18.31 -8.96 -24.69
N HIS A 431 18.60 -8.96 -23.39
CA HIS A 431 18.02 -9.89 -22.42
C HIS A 431 16.82 -9.31 -21.65
N VAL A 432 16.43 -8.05 -21.92
CA VAL A 432 15.27 -7.38 -21.31
C VAL A 432 14.11 -7.34 -22.30
N THR A 433 12.94 -7.78 -21.85
CA THR A 433 11.69 -7.74 -22.61
C THR A 433 10.71 -6.81 -21.86
N THR A 434 10.15 -5.84 -22.57
CA THR A 434 9.06 -5.02 -22.02
C THR A 434 7.73 -5.59 -22.49
N LEU A 435 6.81 -5.80 -21.55
CA LEU A 435 5.48 -6.31 -21.77
C LEU A 435 4.47 -5.29 -21.22
N SER A 436 3.67 -4.70 -22.12
CA SER A 436 2.64 -3.74 -21.71
C SER A 436 1.27 -4.42 -21.73
N LEU A 437 0.63 -4.54 -20.56
CA LEU A 437 -0.69 -5.15 -20.47
C LEU A 437 -1.76 -4.18 -20.94
N ARG A 438 -2.62 -4.67 -21.83
CA ARG A 438 -3.79 -3.94 -22.34
C ARG A 438 -5.03 -4.30 -21.54
N ARG A 439 -6.05 -3.47 -21.64
CA ARG A 439 -7.38 -3.76 -21.08
C ARG A 439 -7.95 -5.03 -21.73
N LEU A 440 -8.74 -5.76 -20.96
CA LEU A 440 -9.42 -6.96 -21.46
C LEU A 440 -10.47 -6.58 -22.48
N GLY A 441 -10.66 -7.41 -23.50
CA GLY A 441 -11.76 -7.31 -24.43
C GLY A 441 -13.11 -7.57 -23.76
N ARG A 442 -14.21 -7.31 -24.48
CA ARG A 442 -15.57 -7.47 -23.94
C ARG A 442 -15.85 -8.93 -23.55
N ASP A 443 -15.45 -9.88 -24.39
CA ASP A 443 -15.67 -11.31 -24.15
C ASP A 443 -14.86 -11.81 -22.95
N GLU A 444 -13.59 -11.44 -22.87
CA GLU A 444 -12.69 -11.74 -21.75
C GLU A 444 -13.20 -11.13 -20.43
N SER A 445 -13.67 -9.88 -20.47
CA SER A 445 -14.25 -9.23 -19.30
C SER A 445 -15.51 -9.96 -18.83
N GLY A 446 -16.36 -10.41 -19.77
CA GLY A 446 -17.54 -11.22 -19.47
C GLY A 446 -17.18 -12.59 -18.86
N GLU A 447 -16.11 -13.24 -19.34
CA GLU A 447 -15.60 -14.48 -18.79
C GLU A 447 -15.06 -14.29 -17.37
N LEU A 448 -14.27 -13.22 -17.15
CA LEU A 448 -13.78 -12.86 -15.82
C LEU A 448 -14.93 -12.66 -14.82
N VAL A 449 -15.97 -11.92 -15.23
CA VAL A 449 -17.16 -11.69 -14.40
C VAL A 449 -17.81 -13.02 -14.02
N ARG A 450 -18.03 -13.92 -14.98
CA ARG A 450 -18.60 -15.25 -14.72
C ARG A 450 -17.73 -16.09 -13.81
N GLY A 451 -16.42 -16.06 -14.02
CA GLY A 451 -15.46 -16.80 -13.20
C GLY A 451 -15.41 -16.32 -11.74
N VAL A 452 -15.52 -15.01 -11.50
CA VAL A 452 -15.56 -14.44 -10.14
C VAL A 452 -16.85 -14.77 -9.40
N ILE A 453 -17.99 -14.84 -10.11
CA ILE A 453 -19.28 -15.19 -9.51
C ILE A 453 -19.34 -16.67 -9.14
N GLY A 454 -18.67 -17.53 -9.89
CA GLY A 454 -18.77 -18.98 -9.74
C GLY A 454 -20.20 -19.50 -9.92
N SER A 455 -20.48 -20.66 -9.32
CA SER A 455 -21.82 -21.27 -9.34
C SER A 455 -22.83 -20.64 -8.37
N ALA A 456 -22.40 -19.69 -7.54
CA ALA A 456 -23.19 -19.18 -6.41
C ALA A 456 -24.33 -18.21 -6.79
N ALA A 457 -24.24 -17.54 -7.95
CA ALA A 457 -25.30 -16.65 -8.44
C ALA A 457 -25.37 -16.69 -9.96
N ARG A 458 -26.60 -16.75 -10.51
CA ARG A 458 -26.85 -16.56 -11.95
C ARG A 458 -27.20 -15.09 -12.19
N LEU A 459 -26.25 -14.32 -12.72
CA LEU A 459 -26.57 -12.99 -13.23
C LEU A 459 -27.15 -13.11 -14.65
N SER A 460 -28.13 -12.24 -14.98
CA SER A 460 -28.60 -12.12 -16.37
C SER A 460 -27.51 -11.55 -17.27
N GLY A 461 -27.57 -11.87 -18.56
CA GLY A 461 -26.63 -11.34 -19.56
C GLY A 461 -26.53 -9.82 -19.52
N ASP A 462 -27.67 -9.13 -19.41
CA ASP A 462 -27.75 -7.67 -19.35
C ASP A 462 -26.96 -7.05 -18.18
N VAL A 463 -26.97 -7.71 -17.00
CA VAL A 463 -26.20 -7.25 -15.84
C VAL A 463 -24.70 -7.44 -16.05
N ILE A 464 -24.31 -8.55 -16.69
CA ILE A 464 -22.90 -8.78 -17.05
C ILE A 464 -22.44 -7.72 -18.04
N ASP A 465 -23.23 -7.43 -19.05
CA ASP A 465 -22.93 -6.41 -20.07
C ASP A 465 -22.82 -5.02 -19.45
N GLU A 466 -23.68 -4.66 -18.53
CA GLU A 466 -23.60 -3.39 -17.78
C GLU A 466 -22.31 -3.30 -16.95
N ILE A 467 -21.89 -4.39 -16.30
CA ILE A 467 -20.63 -4.43 -15.53
C ILE A 467 -19.44 -4.25 -16.47
N VAL A 468 -19.42 -4.96 -17.59
CA VAL A 468 -18.35 -4.90 -18.58
C VAL A 468 -18.21 -3.48 -19.14
N GLU A 469 -19.33 -2.84 -19.45
CA GLU A 469 -19.35 -1.47 -19.98
C GLU A 469 -18.84 -0.45 -18.96
N ARG A 470 -19.25 -0.57 -17.69
CA ARG A 470 -18.81 0.35 -16.62
C ARG A 470 -17.37 0.17 -16.21
N THR A 471 -16.79 -0.99 -16.40
CA THR A 471 -15.43 -1.32 -15.93
C THR A 471 -14.38 -1.15 -17.00
N ASP A 472 -14.78 -0.92 -18.25
CA ASP A 472 -13.91 -0.60 -19.39
C ASP A 472 -12.69 -1.54 -19.51
N GLY A 473 -12.92 -2.83 -19.28
CA GLY A 473 -11.89 -3.88 -19.40
C GLY A 473 -10.83 -3.91 -18.30
N VAL A 474 -11.01 -3.19 -17.18
CA VAL A 474 -10.09 -3.24 -16.04
C VAL A 474 -10.53 -4.33 -15.04
N PRO A 475 -9.76 -5.42 -14.84
CA PRO A 475 -10.16 -6.57 -14.03
C PRO A 475 -10.54 -6.25 -12.58
N LEU A 476 -9.83 -5.35 -11.93
CA LEU A 476 -10.11 -4.99 -10.54
C LEU A 476 -11.42 -4.21 -10.39
N SER A 477 -11.72 -3.33 -11.35
CA SER A 477 -12.98 -2.60 -11.42
C SER A 477 -14.15 -3.55 -11.59
N SER A 478 -14.02 -4.59 -12.42
CA SER A 478 -15.03 -5.66 -12.59
C SER A 478 -15.31 -6.40 -11.29
N LYS A 479 -14.26 -6.78 -10.54
CA LYS A 479 -14.38 -7.42 -9.21
C LYS A 479 -15.10 -6.53 -8.18
N ASN A 480 -14.77 -5.24 -8.16
CA ASN A 480 -15.36 -4.30 -7.23
C ASN A 480 -16.84 -4.02 -7.54
N SER A 481 -17.18 -3.86 -8.81
CA SER A 481 -18.57 -3.69 -9.27
C SER A 481 -19.42 -4.91 -8.92
N LEU A 482 -18.91 -6.12 -9.12
CA LEU A 482 -19.56 -7.37 -8.71
C LEU A 482 -19.79 -7.44 -7.21
N ARG A 483 -18.77 -7.11 -6.39
CA ARG A 483 -18.89 -7.11 -4.94
C ARG A 483 -19.96 -6.13 -4.44
N GLN A 484 -20.13 -5.01 -5.12
CA GLN A 484 -21.21 -4.05 -4.80
C GLN A 484 -22.59 -4.59 -5.14
N LEU A 485 -22.75 -5.28 -6.27
CA LEU A 485 -24.03 -5.85 -6.71
C LEU A 485 -24.44 -7.09 -5.91
N LEU A 486 -23.49 -7.88 -5.45
CA LEU A 486 -23.72 -9.10 -4.66
C LEU A 486 -23.95 -8.83 -3.17
N LYS A 487 -23.79 -7.59 -2.69
CA LYS A 487 -24.18 -7.23 -1.32
C LYS A 487 -25.69 -7.41 -1.17
N PRO A 488 -26.17 -8.15 -0.15
CA PRO A 488 -27.61 -8.27 0.08
C PRO A 488 -28.18 -6.86 0.24
N ARG A 489 -29.07 -6.47 -0.67
CA ARG A 489 -29.91 -5.28 -0.48
C ARG A 489 -30.73 -5.55 0.77
N SER A 490 -30.41 -4.91 1.87
CA SER A 490 -31.31 -4.84 3.01
C SER A 490 -32.66 -4.32 2.46
N ARG A 491 -33.65 -5.21 2.40
CA ARG A 491 -35.02 -4.82 2.09
C ARG A 491 -35.42 -3.78 3.15
N VAL A 492 -35.46 -2.54 2.75
CA VAL A 492 -36.28 -1.57 3.47
C VAL A 492 -37.71 -2.06 3.27
N ALA A 493 -38.23 -2.78 4.26
CA ALA A 493 -39.64 -3.06 4.36
C ALA A 493 -40.33 -1.70 4.62
N SER A 494 -41.22 -1.38 3.73
CA SER A 494 -42.19 -0.28 3.81
C SER A 494 -43.04 -0.39 5.08
#